data_e2bac2a0efffcb1ac46e1e749fb61508
#
_entry.id   e2bac2a0efffcb1ac46e1e749fb61508
#
_cell.length_a   1.000
_cell.length_b   1.000
_cell.length_c   1.000
_cell.angle_alpha   90.00
_cell.angle_beta   90.00
_cell.angle_gamma   90.00
#
_symmetry.space_group_name_H-M   'P 1'
#
loop_
_entity.id
_entity.type
_entity.pdbx_description
1 polymer ?
#
loop_
_entity_poly.entity_id
_entity_poly.type
_entity_poly.pdbx_seq_one_letter_code
_entity_poly.pdbx_strand_id
1 'polypeptide(L)'
;VTNHPAAGPVPPPGCPAHAGPATAVSDAGPRAAVPMYGPEFAADPHGAYTRMRATFGAIAPVELSPGVYASLVTSYQLGLEILRDTERFAKDPRGWRAMRDGTVGPDNPVAPMMMYRPNALFADGEAHVRLRGAITDSLDRVDPHALSEYVERSAETLIDAFASRGEAELITEYASVIPLLVFNQLFGARPADGPKLVETMMKLFDSGEDAAAANDELLHWISGLLAEKRRQPAADVTSWLMAHPSQLADDELMQQMILLMAAGTDPEQNLIANALRLLLSDDRFAGELSGGSMPVEDALDEVLWNDPPMANYGTRFPRYDCDVAGVRLRKGDPVLISYAAANHEAALASDRRSGNRAHLAWSAGAHRCPAERPARVIASVAIERLLDRLPDMELAVPAERLTWRTGPFSRALATLPVRFPAQATSRTGPSAASVSESTRFDETSGGSQWNPVPSFSTPPAATSPERQPESQQAARRRLLSFLTAWWRGQ
;
A
#
# COMPACT_ATOMS: atom_id res chain seq x y z
N VAL A 1 23.04 27.19 -70.50
CA VAL A 1 23.26 26.63 -69.12
C VAL A 1 22.04 26.93 -68.34
N THR A 2 21.10 25.99 -68.31
CA THR A 2 19.83 26.09 -67.58
C THR A 2 19.94 25.33 -66.23
N ASN A 3 19.77 26.06 -65.13
CA ASN A 3 19.69 25.54 -63.78
C ASN A 3 18.32 24.89 -63.52
N HIS A 4 18.29 23.59 -63.21
CA HIS A 4 17.13 22.93 -62.60
C HIS A 4 17.30 22.94 -61.11
N PRO A 5 16.22 23.27 -60.31
CA PRO A 5 16.23 23.10 -58.86
C PRO A 5 15.99 21.65 -58.49
N ALA A 6 16.78 21.15 -57.53
CA ALA A 6 16.67 19.80 -56.98
C ALA A 6 15.36 19.63 -56.17
N ALA A 7 14.63 18.54 -56.44
CA ALA A 7 13.45 18.13 -55.66
C ALA A 7 13.88 17.59 -54.27
N GLY A 8 13.28 18.13 -53.23
CA GLY A 8 13.44 17.63 -51.86
C GLY A 8 12.78 16.26 -51.64
N PRO A 9 13.15 15.52 -50.57
CA PRO A 9 12.66 14.17 -50.32
C PRO A 9 11.16 14.14 -49.98
N VAL A 10 10.45 13.20 -50.61
CA VAL A 10 9.04 12.91 -50.36
C VAL A 10 8.93 12.19 -49.03
N PRO A 11 8.02 12.62 -48.08
CA PRO A 11 7.80 11.89 -46.85
C PRO A 11 7.07 10.57 -47.11
N PRO A 12 7.28 9.52 -46.25
CA PRO A 12 6.61 8.24 -46.40
C PRO A 12 5.10 8.35 -46.12
N PRO A 13 4.25 7.45 -46.68
CA PRO A 13 2.81 7.49 -46.52
C PRO A 13 2.43 7.23 -45.05
N GLY A 14 1.71 8.16 -44.44
CA GLY A 14 1.21 8.08 -43.09
C GLY A 14 0.15 6.98 -42.93
N CYS A 15 0.21 6.23 -41.83
CA CYS A 15 -0.87 5.38 -41.39
C CYS A 15 -2.20 6.16 -41.26
N PRO A 16 -3.34 5.58 -41.63
CA PRO A 16 -4.62 6.27 -41.49
C PRO A 16 -4.95 6.49 -40.00
N ALA A 17 -4.96 7.74 -39.62
CA ALA A 17 -5.52 8.16 -38.34
C ALA A 17 -7.04 7.83 -38.31
N HIS A 18 -7.45 6.95 -37.44
CA HIS A 18 -8.85 6.82 -37.07
C HIS A 18 -9.28 8.07 -36.29
N ALA A 19 -9.68 9.10 -37.01
CA ALA A 19 -10.42 10.20 -36.45
C ALA A 19 -11.89 9.77 -36.31
N GLY A 20 -12.22 9.17 -35.15
CA GLY A 20 -13.58 9.14 -34.67
C GLY A 20 -14.02 10.59 -34.34
N PRO A 21 -15.32 10.93 -34.43
CA PRO A 21 -15.76 12.30 -34.15
C PRO A 21 -15.38 12.66 -32.71
N ALA A 22 -14.58 13.70 -32.56
CA ALA A 22 -14.27 14.31 -31.27
C ALA A 22 -15.59 14.84 -30.67
N THR A 23 -16.23 14.05 -29.84
CA THR A 23 -17.23 14.58 -28.92
C THR A 23 -16.46 15.42 -27.91
N ALA A 24 -16.55 16.73 -28.11
CA ALA A 24 -16.07 17.71 -27.16
C ALA A 24 -16.77 17.48 -25.82
N VAL A 25 -16.13 16.75 -24.92
CA VAL A 25 -16.51 16.69 -23.48
C VAL A 25 -15.92 17.96 -22.85
N SER A 26 -16.46 19.11 -23.28
CA SER A 26 -16.28 20.37 -22.59
C SER A 26 -17.28 20.40 -21.44
N ASP A 27 -16.81 20.65 -20.22
CA ASP A 27 -17.64 20.86 -19.02
C ASP A 27 -18.65 19.74 -18.71
N ALA A 28 -18.21 18.51 -18.57
CA ALA A 28 -18.98 17.51 -17.84
C ALA A 28 -19.06 18.01 -16.39
N GLY A 29 -20.10 18.77 -16.10
CA GLY A 29 -20.42 19.23 -14.75
C GLY A 29 -20.63 18.05 -13.80
N PRO A 30 -20.85 18.28 -12.49
CA PRO A 30 -20.93 17.27 -11.43
C PRO A 30 -21.87 16.10 -11.69
N ARG A 31 -22.73 16.17 -12.67
CA ARG A 31 -23.77 15.16 -12.98
C ARG A 31 -23.27 13.92 -13.76
N ALA A 32 -22.07 13.95 -14.30
CA ALA A 32 -21.53 12.84 -15.11
C ALA A 32 -20.43 12.04 -14.41
N ALA A 33 -19.96 12.47 -13.26
CA ALA A 33 -18.89 11.82 -12.52
C ALA A 33 -19.38 10.53 -11.85
N VAL A 34 -18.60 9.44 -11.97
CA VAL A 34 -18.92 8.14 -11.37
C VAL A 34 -18.41 8.11 -9.93
N PRO A 35 -19.27 7.87 -8.91
CA PRO A 35 -18.84 7.73 -7.53
C PRO A 35 -17.93 6.52 -7.35
N MET A 36 -16.76 6.72 -6.70
CA MET A 36 -15.82 5.67 -6.35
C MET A 36 -15.77 5.39 -4.84
N TYR A 37 -16.82 5.74 -4.15
CA TYR A 37 -17.00 5.50 -2.72
C TYR A 37 -18.35 4.80 -2.48
N GLY A 38 -18.50 4.20 -1.32
CA GLY A 38 -19.73 3.48 -0.99
C GLY A 38 -19.71 2.00 -1.37
N PRO A 39 -20.73 1.26 -0.91
CA PRO A 39 -20.75 -0.19 -1.00
C PRO A 39 -20.90 -0.72 -2.43
N GLU A 40 -21.61 -0.01 -3.31
CA GLU A 40 -21.82 -0.45 -4.70
C GLU A 40 -20.51 -0.52 -5.48
N PHE A 41 -19.66 0.53 -5.37
CA PHE A 41 -18.35 0.52 -6.00
C PHE A 41 -17.43 -0.52 -5.36
N ALA A 42 -17.43 -0.65 -4.03
CA ALA A 42 -16.61 -1.62 -3.32
C ALA A 42 -16.98 -3.08 -3.67
N ALA A 43 -18.26 -3.35 -3.93
CA ALA A 43 -18.75 -4.69 -4.31
C ALA A 43 -18.32 -5.11 -5.73
N ASP A 44 -18.40 -4.20 -6.72
CA ASP A 44 -18.10 -4.49 -8.13
C ASP A 44 -17.26 -3.37 -8.78
N PRO A 45 -15.99 -3.16 -8.40
CA PRO A 45 -15.17 -2.14 -9.03
C PRO A 45 -14.82 -2.48 -10.49
N HIS A 46 -14.64 -3.76 -10.83
CA HIS A 46 -14.30 -4.18 -12.18
C HIS A 46 -15.43 -3.94 -13.19
N GLY A 47 -16.68 -4.21 -12.80
CA GLY A 47 -17.84 -3.83 -13.58
C GLY A 47 -17.96 -2.31 -13.73
N ALA A 48 -17.67 -1.54 -12.67
CA ALA A 48 -17.63 -0.10 -12.73
C ALA A 48 -16.56 0.41 -13.72
N TYR A 49 -15.32 -0.11 -13.66
CA TYR A 49 -14.25 0.24 -14.61
C TYR A 49 -14.62 -0.12 -16.05
N THR A 50 -15.26 -1.26 -16.27
CA THR A 50 -15.72 -1.67 -17.59
C THR A 50 -16.76 -0.68 -18.15
N ARG A 51 -17.74 -0.31 -17.34
CA ARG A 51 -18.76 0.71 -17.70
C ARG A 51 -18.13 2.07 -17.96
N MET A 52 -17.19 2.51 -17.11
CA MET A 52 -16.44 3.76 -17.29
C MET A 52 -15.72 3.78 -18.64
N ARG A 53 -14.98 2.72 -18.95
CA ARG A 53 -14.23 2.60 -20.22
C ARG A 53 -15.16 2.59 -21.43
N ALA A 54 -16.27 1.89 -21.36
CA ALA A 54 -17.26 1.86 -22.44
C ALA A 54 -17.93 3.23 -22.68
N THR A 55 -18.14 4.01 -21.63
CA THR A 55 -18.84 5.30 -21.69
C THR A 55 -17.88 6.46 -22.02
N PHE A 56 -16.70 6.49 -21.41
CA PHE A 56 -15.80 7.64 -21.44
C PHE A 56 -14.46 7.37 -22.15
N GLY A 57 -14.15 6.12 -22.48
CA GLY A 57 -12.87 5.74 -23.06
C GLY A 57 -11.76 5.63 -22.01
N ALA A 58 -10.56 6.09 -22.35
CA ALA A 58 -9.35 5.92 -21.55
C ALA A 58 -9.33 6.76 -20.26
N ILE A 59 -10.11 7.83 -20.17
CA ILE A 59 -10.20 8.75 -19.03
C ILE A 59 -11.67 8.98 -18.67
N ALA A 60 -12.05 8.61 -17.46
CA ALA A 60 -13.41 8.80 -16.94
C ALA A 60 -13.47 9.90 -15.86
N PRO A 61 -14.51 10.73 -15.83
CA PRO A 61 -14.76 11.63 -14.71
C PRO A 61 -15.25 10.82 -13.50
N VAL A 62 -14.63 11.03 -12.33
CA VAL A 62 -14.97 10.31 -11.11
C VAL A 62 -15.15 11.25 -9.93
N GLU A 63 -15.91 10.79 -8.94
CA GLU A 63 -16.05 11.43 -7.64
C GLU A 63 -15.43 10.53 -6.57
N LEU A 64 -14.39 11.05 -5.88
CA LEU A 64 -13.59 10.30 -4.91
C LEU A 64 -14.24 10.27 -3.52
N SER A 65 -14.94 11.32 -3.19
CA SER A 65 -15.82 11.51 -2.03
C SER A 65 -16.79 12.63 -2.36
N PRO A 66 -17.89 12.81 -1.63
CA PRO A 66 -18.87 13.84 -1.95
C PRO A 66 -18.23 15.20 -2.21
N GLY A 67 -18.40 15.72 -3.44
CA GLY A 67 -17.87 17.02 -3.88
C GLY A 67 -16.38 17.03 -4.30
N VAL A 68 -15.68 15.90 -4.29
CA VAL A 68 -14.26 15.80 -4.72
C VAL A 68 -14.14 15.04 -6.04
N TYR A 69 -13.86 15.78 -7.09
CA TYR A 69 -13.81 15.26 -8.45
C TYR A 69 -12.37 15.04 -8.93
N ALA A 70 -12.20 14.04 -9.80
CA ALA A 70 -10.93 13.71 -10.44
C ALA A 70 -11.15 13.12 -11.84
N SER A 71 -10.09 13.02 -12.62
CA SER A 71 -10.02 12.22 -13.84
C SER A 71 -9.38 10.88 -13.53
N LEU A 72 -10.06 9.76 -13.84
CA LEU A 72 -9.52 8.41 -13.66
C LEU A 72 -9.04 7.85 -14.99
N VAL A 73 -7.76 7.55 -15.09
CA VAL A 73 -7.15 6.88 -16.24
C VAL A 73 -7.33 5.36 -16.09
N THR A 74 -8.02 4.74 -17.05
CA THR A 74 -8.35 3.31 -17.06
C THR A 74 -7.54 2.52 -18.07
N SER A 75 -6.79 3.16 -18.97
CA SER A 75 -5.93 2.52 -19.96
C SER A 75 -4.52 2.32 -19.43
N TYR A 76 -3.95 1.14 -19.68
CA TYR A 76 -2.60 0.76 -19.27
C TYR A 76 -1.53 1.64 -19.92
N GLN A 77 -1.59 1.76 -21.24
CA GLN A 77 -0.58 2.53 -22.00
C GLN A 77 -0.61 4.00 -21.59
N LEU A 78 -1.78 4.60 -21.51
CA LEU A 78 -1.92 6.00 -21.10
C LEU A 78 -1.50 6.21 -19.64
N GLY A 79 -1.85 5.26 -18.76
CA GLY A 79 -1.41 5.29 -17.36
C GLY A 79 0.10 5.28 -17.25
N LEU A 80 0.77 4.42 -18.01
CA LEU A 80 2.23 4.32 -18.06
C LEU A 80 2.89 5.62 -18.58
N GLU A 81 2.31 6.23 -19.63
CA GLU A 81 2.76 7.52 -20.16
C GLU A 81 2.66 8.64 -19.12
N ILE A 82 1.52 8.79 -18.49
CA ILE A 82 1.30 9.84 -17.47
C ILE A 82 2.20 9.63 -16.24
N LEU A 83 2.38 8.38 -15.78
CA LEU A 83 3.26 8.07 -14.65
C LEU A 83 4.72 8.41 -14.89
N ARG A 84 5.17 8.37 -16.14
CA ARG A 84 6.55 8.67 -16.56
C ARG A 84 6.77 10.13 -16.91
N ASP A 85 5.73 10.85 -17.24
CA ASP A 85 5.82 12.25 -17.70
C ASP A 85 5.82 13.22 -16.51
N THR A 86 6.98 13.49 -15.95
CA THR A 86 7.16 14.43 -14.85
C THR A 86 7.19 15.89 -15.30
N GLU A 87 7.26 16.16 -16.60
CA GLU A 87 7.23 17.53 -17.14
C GLU A 87 5.80 18.08 -17.20
N ARG A 88 4.85 17.28 -17.66
CA ARG A 88 3.44 17.67 -17.73
C ARG A 88 2.69 17.44 -16.42
N PHE A 89 3.07 16.41 -15.65
CA PHE A 89 2.31 15.92 -14.52
C PHE A 89 3.15 15.92 -13.23
N ALA A 90 2.78 16.80 -12.29
CA ALA A 90 3.39 16.84 -10.96
C ALA A 90 2.83 15.75 -10.05
N LYS A 91 3.63 15.30 -9.10
CA LYS A 91 3.15 14.51 -7.95
C LYS A 91 2.81 15.44 -6.76
N ASP A 92 3.42 16.61 -6.72
CA ASP A 92 3.22 17.63 -5.69
C ASP A 92 1.77 18.17 -5.73
N PRO A 93 0.97 17.95 -4.66
CA PRO A 93 -0.43 18.36 -4.62
C PRO A 93 -0.64 19.83 -4.25
N ARG A 94 0.41 20.62 -3.97
CA ARG A 94 0.25 22.06 -3.62
C ARG A 94 -0.41 22.87 -4.72
N GLY A 95 -0.37 22.38 -5.95
CA GLY A 95 -1.11 22.93 -7.08
C GLY A 95 -2.59 22.52 -7.13
N TRP A 96 -3.08 21.65 -6.26
CA TRP A 96 -4.46 21.16 -6.30
C TRP A 96 -5.46 22.31 -6.14
N ARG A 97 -6.19 22.58 -7.24
CA ARG A 97 -7.03 23.77 -7.36
C ARG A 97 -8.13 23.78 -6.30
N ALA A 98 -8.88 22.68 -6.14
CA ALA A 98 -10.00 22.61 -5.21
C ALA A 98 -9.61 22.79 -3.72
N MET A 99 -8.37 22.43 -3.36
CA MET A 99 -7.81 22.72 -2.03
C MET A 99 -7.45 24.21 -1.89
N ARG A 100 -6.86 24.80 -2.94
CA ARG A 100 -6.40 26.19 -2.92
C ARG A 100 -7.55 27.20 -2.88
N ASP A 101 -8.65 26.92 -3.55
CA ASP A 101 -9.84 27.76 -3.57
C ASP A 101 -10.85 27.44 -2.46
N GLY A 102 -10.52 26.45 -1.59
CA GLY A 102 -11.34 26.09 -0.44
C GLY A 102 -12.57 25.24 -0.77
N THR A 103 -12.72 24.77 -2.01
CA THR A 103 -13.81 23.85 -2.40
C THR A 103 -13.68 22.50 -1.69
N VAL A 104 -12.45 22.02 -1.49
CA VAL A 104 -12.15 20.82 -0.71
C VAL A 104 -11.44 21.23 0.57
N GLY A 105 -12.07 20.96 1.70
CA GLY A 105 -11.49 21.22 3.02
C GLY A 105 -10.51 20.15 3.45
N PRO A 106 -9.65 20.46 4.42
CA PRO A 106 -8.71 19.48 4.99
C PRO A 106 -9.39 18.32 5.72
N ASP A 107 -10.63 18.51 6.16
CA ASP A 107 -11.43 17.47 6.84
C ASP A 107 -12.08 16.46 5.86
N ASN A 108 -11.85 16.63 4.56
CA ASN A 108 -12.38 15.72 3.57
C ASN A 108 -11.75 14.32 3.69
N PRO A 109 -12.52 13.22 3.58
CA PRO A 109 -12.03 11.85 3.75
C PRO A 109 -10.86 11.45 2.85
N VAL A 110 -10.71 12.08 1.66
CA VAL A 110 -9.59 11.75 0.75
C VAL A 110 -8.35 12.62 0.97
N ALA A 111 -8.48 13.70 1.77
CA ALA A 111 -7.38 14.64 2.01
C ALA A 111 -6.10 13.96 2.58
N PRO A 112 -6.17 13.04 3.54
CA PRO A 112 -4.96 12.39 4.08
C PRO A 112 -4.10 11.70 3.03
N MET A 113 -4.71 11.19 1.96
CA MET A 113 -4.03 10.49 0.87
C MET A 113 -3.51 11.45 -0.21
N MET A 114 -4.00 12.68 -0.27
CA MET A 114 -3.76 13.60 -1.37
C MET A 114 -3.13 14.93 -0.96
N MET A 115 -3.05 15.25 0.34
CA MET A 115 -2.43 16.49 0.83
C MET A 115 -0.91 16.41 0.83
N TYR A 116 -0.28 17.59 0.64
CA TYR A 116 1.17 17.72 0.68
C TYR A 116 1.74 17.37 2.06
N ARG A 117 2.84 16.64 2.04
CA ARG A 117 3.75 16.43 3.18
C ARG A 117 5.20 16.53 2.67
N PRO A 118 6.14 17.02 3.46
CA PRO A 118 7.53 17.18 3.04
C PRO A 118 8.28 15.84 3.02
N ASN A 119 7.87 14.94 2.13
CA ASN A 119 8.45 13.62 1.96
C ASN A 119 8.58 13.24 0.48
N ALA A 120 9.21 12.11 0.20
CA ALA A 120 9.48 11.64 -1.16
C ALA A 120 8.21 11.42 -1.99
N LEU A 121 7.08 11.05 -1.37
CA LEU A 121 5.83 10.77 -2.10
C LEU A 121 5.25 12.01 -2.77
N PHE A 122 5.37 13.18 -2.14
CA PHE A 122 4.76 14.43 -2.59
C PHE A 122 5.75 15.45 -3.14
N ALA A 123 6.98 15.03 -3.41
CA ALA A 123 8.02 15.86 -4.01
C ALA A 123 8.18 15.56 -5.51
N ASP A 124 8.69 16.54 -6.26
CA ASP A 124 9.07 16.42 -7.68
C ASP A 124 10.52 16.89 -7.89
N GLY A 125 11.09 16.57 -9.05
CA GLY A 125 12.41 17.07 -9.49
C GLY A 125 13.55 16.72 -8.53
N GLU A 126 14.46 17.65 -8.30
CA GLU A 126 15.64 17.45 -7.45
C GLU A 126 15.29 17.12 -5.98
N ALA A 127 14.23 17.74 -5.44
CA ALA A 127 13.76 17.43 -4.09
C ALA A 127 13.31 15.97 -3.99
N HIS A 128 12.57 15.45 -4.99
CA HIS A 128 12.20 14.05 -5.05
C HIS A 128 13.44 13.15 -5.14
N VAL A 129 14.38 13.43 -6.02
CA VAL A 129 15.61 12.63 -6.19
C VAL A 129 16.38 12.53 -4.86
N ARG A 130 16.53 13.65 -4.15
CA ARG A 130 17.21 13.71 -2.86
C ARG A 130 16.50 12.87 -1.78
N LEU A 131 15.20 13.11 -1.59
CA LEU A 131 14.40 12.43 -0.57
C LEU A 131 14.23 10.95 -0.88
N ARG A 132 13.98 10.63 -2.14
CA ARG A 132 13.78 9.25 -2.62
C ARG A 132 15.07 8.44 -2.57
N GLY A 133 16.21 9.04 -2.91
CA GLY A 133 17.52 8.39 -2.83
C GLY A 133 17.79 7.87 -1.43
N ALA A 134 17.54 8.69 -0.39
CA ALA A 134 17.72 8.26 1.00
C ALA A 134 16.88 7.02 1.36
N ILE A 135 15.63 6.95 0.90
CA ILE A 135 14.77 5.78 1.14
C ILE A 135 15.30 4.55 0.39
N THR A 136 15.57 4.71 -0.93
CA THR A 136 15.97 3.58 -1.78
C THR A 136 17.28 2.98 -1.30
N ASP A 137 18.29 3.81 -1.07
CA ASP A 137 19.62 3.37 -0.64
C ASP A 137 19.58 2.73 0.77
N SER A 138 18.66 3.18 1.64
CA SER A 138 18.48 2.55 2.95
C SER A 138 17.77 1.21 2.85
N LEU A 139 16.73 1.09 2.01
CA LEU A 139 16.00 -0.18 1.82
C LEU A 139 16.86 -1.22 1.09
N ASP A 140 17.72 -0.82 0.16
CA ASP A 140 18.62 -1.72 -0.57
C ASP A 140 19.69 -2.35 0.33
N ARG A 141 19.89 -1.83 1.55
CA ARG A 141 20.80 -2.41 2.57
C ARG A 141 20.12 -3.47 3.44
N VAL A 142 18.81 -3.62 3.35
CA VAL A 142 18.09 -4.65 4.11
C VAL A 142 18.45 -6.03 3.55
N ASP A 143 18.96 -6.90 4.41
CA ASP A 143 19.27 -8.28 4.06
C ASP A 143 17.96 -9.08 3.88
N PRO A 144 17.68 -9.62 2.69
CA PRO A 144 16.45 -10.37 2.43
C PRO A 144 16.32 -11.65 3.27
N HIS A 145 17.45 -12.32 3.59
CA HIS A 145 17.43 -13.54 4.40
C HIS A 145 17.08 -13.24 5.84
N ALA A 146 17.72 -12.23 6.41
CA ALA A 146 17.41 -11.80 7.77
C ALA A 146 15.98 -11.26 7.89
N LEU A 147 15.46 -10.59 6.84
CA LEU A 147 14.06 -10.17 6.76
C LEU A 147 13.13 -11.39 6.77
N SER A 148 13.40 -12.39 5.92
CA SER A 148 12.63 -13.64 5.84
C SER A 148 12.56 -14.35 7.19
N GLU A 149 13.71 -14.59 7.84
CA GLU A 149 13.78 -15.20 9.16
C GLU A 149 13.00 -14.43 10.24
N TYR A 150 13.00 -13.09 10.17
CA TYR A 150 12.23 -12.28 11.10
C TYR A 150 10.74 -12.41 10.87
N VAL A 151 10.29 -12.40 9.60
CA VAL A 151 8.88 -12.61 9.25
C VAL A 151 8.41 -14.00 9.67
N GLU A 152 9.21 -15.04 9.43
CA GLU A 152 8.91 -16.42 9.88
C GLU A 152 8.66 -16.47 11.38
N ARG A 153 9.58 -15.94 12.19
CA ARG A 153 9.43 -15.94 13.65
C ARG A 153 8.23 -15.12 14.13
N SER A 154 7.96 -13.99 13.46
CA SER A 154 6.78 -13.17 13.75
C SER A 154 5.49 -13.93 13.44
N ALA A 155 5.43 -14.56 12.28
CA ALA A 155 4.31 -15.40 11.85
C ALA A 155 4.04 -16.54 12.84
N GLU A 156 5.07 -17.28 13.22
CA GLU A 156 4.96 -18.37 14.22
C GLU A 156 4.36 -17.86 15.53
N THR A 157 4.89 -16.74 16.05
CA THR A 157 4.40 -16.15 17.31
C THR A 157 2.92 -15.77 17.23
N LEU A 158 2.48 -15.20 16.09
CA LEU A 158 1.09 -14.83 15.88
C LEU A 158 0.18 -16.05 15.72
N ILE A 159 0.62 -17.05 14.96
CA ILE A 159 -0.13 -18.29 14.76
C ILE A 159 -0.32 -19.02 16.11
N ASP A 160 0.71 -19.13 16.92
CA ASP A 160 0.63 -19.75 18.25
C ASP A 160 -0.40 -19.09 19.16
N ALA A 161 -0.64 -17.76 18.98
CA ALA A 161 -1.63 -17.03 19.78
C ALA A 161 -3.08 -17.45 19.47
N PHE A 162 -3.39 -17.94 18.28
CA PHE A 162 -4.74 -18.33 17.91
C PHE A 162 -4.91 -19.81 17.50
N ALA A 163 -3.85 -20.56 17.27
CA ALA A 163 -3.91 -21.95 16.74
C ALA A 163 -4.74 -22.90 17.61
N SER A 164 -4.78 -22.67 18.93
CA SER A 164 -5.57 -23.50 19.86
C SER A 164 -7.08 -23.21 19.84
N ARG A 165 -7.51 -22.10 19.24
CA ARG A 165 -8.93 -21.72 19.18
C ARG A 165 -9.69 -22.41 18.06
N GLY A 166 -9.00 -22.86 16.99
CA GLY A 166 -9.61 -23.42 15.81
C GLY A 166 -10.25 -22.39 14.86
N GLU A 167 -10.12 -21.12 15.18
CA GLU A 167 -10.62 -19.99 14.39
C GLU A 167 -9.75 -18.74 14.58
N ALA A 168 -9.73 -17.87 13.58
CA ALA A 168 -9.05 -16.57 13.65
C ALA A 168 -9.70 -15.54 12.72
N GLU A 169 -9.51 -14.25 13.02
CA GLU A 169 -9.76 -13.13 12.13
C GLU A 169 -8.42 -12.64 11.57
N LEU A 170 -8.08 -13.08 10.36
CA LEU A 170 -6.73 -12.93 9.83
C LEU A 170 -6.32 -11.49 9.53
N ILE A 171 -7.24 -10.55 9.35
CA ILE A 171 -6.85 -9.16 9.13
C ILE A 171 -6.28 -8.56 10.42
N THR A 172 -7.01 -8.64 11.51
CA THR A 172 -6.63 -8.00 12.78
C THR A 172 -5.63 -8.81 13.60
N GLU A 173 -5.64 -10.14 13.48
CA GLU A 173 -4.79 -11.02 14.28
C GLU A 173 -3.49 -11.42 13.57
N TYR A 174 -3.38 -11.17 12.25
CA TYR A 174 -2.23 -11.61 11.47
C TYR A 174 -1.76 -10.57 10.44
N ALA A 175 -2.55 -10.31 9.39
CA ALA A 175 -2.11 -9.55 8.22
C ALA A 175 -1.76 -8.09 8.53
N SER A 176 -2.44 -7.44 9.49
CA SER A 176 -2.12 -6.08 9.92
C SER A 176 -0.94 -6.02 10.88
N VAL A 177 -0.70 -7.10 11.62
CA VAL A 177 0.34 -7.13 12.67
C VAL A 177 1.72 -7.39 12.07
N ILE A 178 1.83 -8.29 11.09
CA ILE A 178 3.10 -8.64 10.43
C ILE A 178 3.88 -7.39 9.97
N PRO A 179 3.33 -6.49 9.13
CA PRO A 179 4.10 -5.33 8.65
C PRO A 179 4.50 -4.38 9.78
N LEU A 180 3.71 -4.25 10.84
CA LEU A 180 4.06 -3.40 11.98
C LEU A 180 5.25 -3.95 12.77
N LEU A 181 5.31 -5.25 12.98
CA LEU A 181 6.47 -5.91 13.59
C LEU A 181 7.72 -5.77 12.72
N VAL A 182 7.56 -5.94 11.41
CA VAL A 182 8.65 -5.71 10.46
C VAL A 182 9.17 -4.28 10.52
N PHE A 183 8.30 -3.27 10.58
CA PHE A 183 8.74 -1.88 10.72
C PHE A 183 9.43 -1.62 12.06
N ASN A 184 8.95 -2.19 13.17
CA ASN A 184 9.65 -2.10 14.45
C ASN A 184 11.09 -2.61 14.33
N GLN A 185 11.29 -3.74 13.65
CA GLN A 185 12.60 -4.32 13.40
C GLN A 185 13.45 -3.49 12.43
N LEU A 186 12.91 -3.12 11.25
CA LEU A 186 13.64 -2.37 10.24
C LEU A 186 14.11 -1.00 10.73
N PHE A 187 13.30 -0.36 11.57
CA PHE A 187 13.69 0.92 12.19
C PHE A 187 14.68 0.75 13.34
N GLY A 188 14.98 -0.48 13.73
CA GLY A 188 15.93 -0.78 14.81
C GLY A 188 15.40 -0.39 16.18
N ALA A 189 14.07 -0.38 16.36
CA ALA A 189 13.45 -0.18 17.66
C ALA A 189 13.62 -1.43 18.53
N ARG A 190 13.42 -1.29 19.84
CA ARG A 190 13.53 -2.42 20.74
C ARG A 190 12.40 -3.42 20.50
N PRO A 191 12.65 -4.74 20.55
CA PRO A 191 11.58 -5.73 20.38
C PRO A 191 10.40 -5.53 21.33
N ALA A 192 10.67 -5.09 22.55
CA ALA A 192 9.64 -4.81 23.56
C ALA A 192 8.68 -3.66 23.18
N ASP A 193 9.06 -2.79 22.24
CA ASP A 193 8.21 -1.69 21.76
C ASP A 193 7.20 -2.16 20.68
N GLY A 194 7.43 -3.32 20.06
CA GLY A 194 6.57 -3.87 19.00
C GLY A 194 5.10 -3.97 19.38
N PRO A 195 4.71 -4.62 20.50
CA PRO A 195 3.30 -4.72 20.91
C PRO A 195 2.64 -3.34 21.09
N LYS A 196 3.39 -2.37 21.63
CA LYS A 196 2.86 -1.02 21.82
C LYS A 196 2.69 -0.28 20.50
N LEU A 197 3.62 -0.44 19.57
CA LEU A 197 3.50 0.12 18.21
C LEU A 197 2.25 -0.45 17.51
N VAL A 198 2.03 -1.77 17.59
CA VAL A 198 0.84 -2.42 17.03
C VAL A 198 -0.44 -1.83 17.64
N GLU A 199 -0.54 -1.73 18.97
CA GLU A 199 -1.68 -1.13 19.68
C GLU A 199 -1.95 0.31 19.21
N THR A 200 -0.90 1.14 19.14
CA THR A 200 -0.98 2.54 18.73
C THR A 200 -1.46 2.66 17.28
N MET A 201 -0.92 1.84 16.38
CA MET A 201 -1.31 1.84 14.97
C MET A 201 -2.75 1.34 14.76
N MET A 202 -3.19 0.31 15.50
CA MET A 202 -4.58 -0.17 15.44
C MET A 202 -5.56 0.93 15.87
N LYS A 203 -5.26 1.68 16.96
CA LYS A 203 -6.06 2.85 17.37
C LYS A 203 -6.13 3.94 16.31
N LEU A 204 -5.03 4.17 15.59
CA LEU A 204 -5.00 5.12 14.47
C LEU A 204 -5.88 4.66 13.31
N PHE A 205 -5.85 3.38 12.96
CA PHE A 205 -6.66 2.82 11.86
C PHE A 205 -8.15 2.75 12.22
N ASP A 206 -8.49 2.48 13.47
CA ASP A 206 -9.87 2.45 13.94
C ASP A 206 -10.54 3.84 13.93
N SER A 207 -9.75 4.90 13.80
CA SER A 207 -10.24 6.30 13.73
C SER A 207 -11.24 6.65 14.86
N GLY A 208 -11.06 6.04 16.00
CA GLY A 208 -11.89 6.25 17.19
C GLY A 208 -11.56 7.53 17.96
N GLU A 209 -12.12 7.66 19.17
CA GLU A 209 -11.86 8.82 20.06
C GLU A 209 -10.39 8.92 20.47
N ASP A 210 -9.68 7.80 20.48
CA ASP A 210 -8.26 7.69 20.86
C ASP A 210 -7.28 7.98 19.72
N ALA A 211 -7.75 8.18 18.49
CA ALA A 211 -6.86 8.34 17.32
C ALA A 211 -5.93 9.56 17.43
N ALA A 212 -6.38 10.64 18.07
CA ALA A 212 -5.57 11.82 18.33
C ALA A 212 -4.41 11.50 19.28
N ALA A 213 -4.72 10.88 20.41
CA ALA A 213 -3.70 10.48 21.38
C ALA A 213 -2.74 9.44 20.80
N ALA A 214 -3.24 8.49 20.00
CA ALA A 214 -2.41 7.49 19.32
C ALA A 214 -1.45 8.12 18.31
N ASN A 215 -1.85 9.18 17.60
CA ASN A 215 -0.93 9.90 16.72
C ASN A 215 0.17 10.63 17.50
N ASP A 216 -0.16 11.30 18.61
CA ASP A 216 0.85 11.96 19.44
C ASP A 216 1.82 10.93 20.03
N GLU A 217 1.31 9.76 20.40
CA GLU A 217 2.13 8.64 20.86
C GLU A 217 3.08 8.14 19.76
N LEU A 218 2.60 7.98 18.52
CA LEU A 218 3.43 7.60 17.38
C LEU A 218 4.54 8.62 17.11
N LEU A 219 4.19 9.91 17.09
CA LEU A 219 5.18 10.98 16.86
C LEU A 219 6.24 11.02 17.98
N HIS A 220 5.80 10.82 19.23
CA HIS A 220 6.71 10.73 20.36
C HIS A 220 7.65 9.52 20.26
N TRP A 221 7.12 8.36 19.87
CA TRP A 221 7.90 7.15 19.63
C TRP A 221 8.96 7.35 18.54
N ILE A 222 8.58 7.92 17.37
CA ILE A 222 9.52 8.23 16.28
C ILE A 222 10.60 9.21 16.77
N SER A 223 10.22 10.28 17.46
CA SER A 223 11.16 11.27 17.98
C SER A 223 12.16 10.66 18.97
N GLY A 224 11.67 9.79 19.85
CA GLY A 224 12.49 9.04 20.81
C GLY A 224 13.49 8.12 20.10
N LEU A 225 13.02 7.40 19.07
CA LEU A 225 13.86 6.52 18.27
C LEU A 225 14.96 7.31 17.53
N LEU A 226 14.62 8.44 16.90
CA LEU A 226 15.61 9.32 16.26
C LEU A 226 16.66 9.82 17.25
N ALA A 227 16.25 10.21 18.47
CA ALA A 227 17.17 10.65 19.52
C ALA A 227 18.06 9.50 20.00
N GLU A 228 17.55 8.28 20.10
CA GLU A 228 18.34 7.09 20.44
C GLU A 228 19.39 6.79 19.36
N LYS A 229 18.96 6.74 18.08
CA LYS A 229 19.86 6.41 16.96
C LYS A 229 20.93 7.48 16.70
N ARG A 230 20.71 8.74 17.10
CA ARG A 230 21.79 9.75 17.12
C ARG A 230 22.88 9.43 18.11
N ARG A 231 22.54 8.85 19.25
CA ARG A 231 23.54 8.48 20.29
C ARG A 231 24.19 7.13 19.98
N GLN A 232 23.42 6.21 19.42
CA GLN A 232 23.86 4.84 19.13
C GLN A 232 23.37 4.41 17.74
N PRO A 233 24.05 4.84 16.68
CA PRO A 233 23.76 4.34 15.33
C PRO A 233 23.94 2.82 15.26
N ALA A 234 23.10 2.16 14.47
CA ALA A 234 23.15 0.71 14.27
C ALA A 234 22.91 0.33 12.79
N ALA A 235 22.91 -0.96 12.49
CA ALA A 235 22.62 -1.45 11.15
C ALA A 235 21.10 -1.52 10.94
N ASP A 236 20.42 -0.36 10.84
CA ASP A 236 19.00 -0.23 10.66
C ASP A 236 18.62 0.94 9.74
N VAL A 237 17.40 0.92 9.23
CA VAL A 237 16.88 1.91 8.28
C VAL A 237 16.92 3.33 8.86
N THR A 238 16.61 3.50 10.14
CA THR A 238 16.64 4.82 10.78
C THR A 238 18.05 5.41 10.77
N SER A 239 19.04 4.62 11.20
CA SER A 239 20.44 5.03 11.21
C SER A 239 20.98 5.31 9.80
N TRP A 240 20.57 4.51 8.81
CA TRP A 240 20.98 4.70 7.42
C TRP A 240 20.36 5.96 6.79
N LEU A 241 19.08 6.24 7.06
CA LEU A 241 18.44 7.49 6.63
C LEU A 241 19.13 8.71 7.22
N MET A 242 19.47 8.65 8.53
CA MET A 242 20.14 9.74 9.22
C MET A 242 21.57 10.00 8.69
N ALA A 243 22.28 8.94 8.33
CA ALA A 243 23.67 9.03 7.82
C ALA A 243 23.74 9.26 6.31
N HIS A 244 22.60 9.33 5.60
CA HIS A 244 22.58 9.41 4.14
C HIS A 244 23.19 10.74 3.64
N PRO A 245 23.95 10.74 2.54
CA PRO A 245 24.54 11.95 1.95
C PRO A 245 23.55 13.06 1.58
N SER A 246 22.27 12.72 1.44
CA SER A 246 21.18 13.69 1.19
C SER A 246 20.96 14.66 2.36
N GLN A 247 21.54 14.43 3.53
CA GLN A 247 21.46 15.29 4.72
C GLN A 247 20.03 15.72 5.04
N LEU A 248 19.17 14.74 5.30
CA LEU A 248 17.77 14.99 5.64
C LEU A 248 17.67 15.80 6.93
N ALA A 249 16.84 16.85 6.93
CA ALA A 249 16.50 17.59 8.13
C ALA A 249 15.63 16.74 9.08
N ASP A 250 15.49 17.13 10.33
CA ASP A 250 14.77 16.34 11.33
C ASP A 250 13.30 16.13 11.01
N ASP A 251 12.64 17.15 10.48
CA ASP A 251 11.28 17.09 10.00
C ASP A 251 11.13 16.20 8.75
N GLU A 252 12.11 16.25 7.85
CA GLU A 252 12.15 15.33 6.69
C GLU A 252 12.37 13.89 7.14
N LEU A 253 13.29 13.62 8.07
CA LEU A 253 13.51 12.27 8.62
C LEU A 253 12.23 11.70 9.22
N MET A 254 11.56 12.48 10.08
CA MET A 254 10.29 12.09 10.68
C MET A 254 9.22 11.78 9.59
N GLN A 255 9.10 12.64 8.58
CA GLN A 255 8.13 12.46 7.50
C GLN A 255 8.47 11.28 6.58
N GLN A 256 9.74 10.94 6.39
CA GLN A 256 10.13 9.74 5.67
C GLN A 256 9.79 8.46 6.46
N MET A 257 10.01 8.45 7.76
CA MET A 257 9.65 7.31 8.61
C MET A 257 8.13 7.10 8.66
N ILE A 258 7.35 8.18 8.80
CA ILE A 258 5.88 8.14 8.71
C ILE A 258 5.44 7.62 7.34
N LEU A 259 6.07 8.09 6.26
CA LEU A 259 5.78 7.64 4.90
C LEU A 259 6.04 6.14 4.76
N LEU A 260 7.20 5.64 5.18
CA LEU A 260 7.55 4.23 5.08
C LEU A 260 6.54 3.37 5.83
N MET A 261 6.17 3.77 7.06
CA MET A 261 5.20 3.03 7.87
C MET A 261 3.80 3.06 7.26
N ALA A 262 3.28 4.23 6.88
CA ALA A 262 1.93 4.36 6.35
C ALA A 262 1.78 3.69 4.97
N ALA A 263 2.75 3.91 4.06
CA ALA A 263 2.72 3.34 2.71
C ALA A 263 3.06 1.84 2.69
N GLY A 264 3.69 1.31 3.73
CA GLY A 264 4.06 -0.09 3.82
C GLY A 264 3.09 -0.93 4.66
N THR A 265 2.32 -0.35 5.57
CA THR A 265 1.44 -1.16 6.44
C THR A 265 0.12 -1.53 5.75
N ASP A 266 -0.70 -0.56 5.33
CA ASP A 266 -2.02 -0.86 4.76
C ASP A 266 -1.94 -1.63 3.43
N PRO A 267 -1.09 -1.27 2.45
CA PRO A 267 -0.96 -2.05 1.24
C PRO A 267 -0.42 -3.47 1.46
N GLU A 268 0.50 -3.67 2.41
CA GLU A 268 1.06 -4.98 2.72
C GLU A 268 0.02 -5.89 3.38
N GLN A 269 -0.70 -5.37 4.37
CA GLN A 269 -1.86 -6.05 4.95
C GLN A 269 -2.84 -6.51 3.88
N ASN A 270 -3.19 -5.62 2.95
CA ASN A 270 -4.14 -5.91 1.90
C ASN A 270 -3.59 -6.92 0.88
N LEU A 271 -2.28 -6.91 0.60
CA LEU A 271 -1.63 -7.91 -0.25
C LEU A 271 -1.73 -9.30 0.37
N ILE A 272 -1.38 -9.44 1.64
CA ILE A 272 -1.46 -10.70 2.39
C ILE A 272 -2.92 -11.18 2.43
N ALA A 273 -3.85 -10.31 2.82
CA ALA A 273 -5.26 -10.68 2.97
C ALA A 273 -5.94 -11.06 1.64
N ASN A 274 -5.68 -10.31 0.55
CA ASN A 274 -6.23 -10.58 -0.76
C ASN A 274 -5.67 -11.89 -1.34
N ALA A 275 -4.38 -12.17 -1.11
CA ALA A 275 -3.76 -13.42 -1.54
C ALA A 275 -4.29 -14.63 -0.75
N LEU A 276 -4.44 -14.51 0.57
CA LEU A 276 -5.06 -15.55 1.39
C LEU A 276 -6.51 -15.81 0.99
N ARG A 277 -7.31 -14.77 0.74
CA ARG A 277 -8.67 -14.93 0.19
C ARG A 277 -8.64 -15.74 -1.11
N LEU A 278 -7.75 -15.38 -2.04
CA LEU A 278 -7.64 -16.07 -3.33
C LEU A 278 -7.27 -17.54 -3.14
N LEU A 279 -6.23 -17.82 -2.36
CA LEU A 279 -5.74 -19.18 -2.08
C LEU A 279 -6.80 -20.07 -1.39
N LEU A 280 -7.66 -19.49 -0.55
CA LEU A 280 -8.68 -20.21 0.20
C LEU A 280 -10.04 -20.31 -0.53
N SER A 281 -10.22 -19.63 -1.67
CA SER A 281 -11.53 -19.58 -2.35
C SER A 281 -11.51 -19.99 -3.82
N ASP A 282 -10.36 -20.06 -4.47
CA ASP A 282 -10.26 -20.36 -5.90
C ASP A 282 -9.78 -21.81 -6.09
N ASP A 283 -10.61 -22.63 -6.73
CA ASP A 283 -10.35 -24.05 -6.98
C ASP A 283 -9.04 -24.31 -7.74
N ARG A 284 -8.56 -23.34 -8.52
CA ARG A 284 -7.27 -23.41 -9.22
C ARG A 284 -6.11 -23.55 -8.25
N PHE A 285 -6.23 -22.95 -7.05
CA PHE A 285 -5.23 -22.98 -5.99
C PHE A 285 -5.51 -24.06 -4.93
N ALA A 286 -6.79 -24.40 -4.68
CA ALA A 286 -7.18 -25.37 -3.65
C ALA A 286 -6.66 -26.79 -3.92
N GLY A 287 -6.63 -27.22 -5.20
CA GLY A 287 -6.08 -28.54 -5.59
C GLY A 287 -4.57 -28.65 -5.46
N GLU A 288 -3.87 -27.57 -5.45
CA GLU A 288 -2.40 -27.49 -5.44
C GLU A 288 -1.82 -27.25 -4.04
N LEU A 289 -2.59 -26.64 -3.12
CA LEU A 289 -2.22 -26.54 -1.70
C LEU A 289 -2.02 -27.94 -1.08
N SER A 290 -2.83 -28.94 -1.46
CA SER A 290 -2.68 -30.33 -1.03
C SER A 290 -1.53 -31.06 -1.75
N GLY A 291 -1.08 -30.55 -2.90
CA GLY A 291 -0.04 -31.14 -3.76
C GLY A 291 1.32 -30.45 -3.71
N GLY A 292 1.45 -29.31 -3.04
CA GLY A 292 2.71 -28.63 -2.77
C GLY A 292 3.33 -27.89 -3.97
N SER A 293 2.56 -27.39 -4.95
CA SER A 293 3.15 -26.94 -6.21
C SER A 293 2.74 -25.60 -6.80
N MET A 294 1.78 -24.83 -6.22
CA MET A 294 1.72 -23.44 -6.69
C MET A 294 2.46 -22.52 -5.74
N PRO A 295 3.51 -21.85 -6.21
CA PRO A 295 4.21 -20.87 -5.38
C PRO A 295 3.22 -19.79 -4.94
N VAL A 296 3.26 -19.42 -3.68
CA VAL A 296 2.54 -18.23 -3.14
C VAL A 296 2.82 -16.99 -4.01
N GLU A 297 3.97 -16.93 -4.63
CA GLU A 297 4.38 -15.92 -5.61
C GLU A 297 3.41 -15.78 -6.79
N ASP A 298 2.84 -16.87 -7.30
CA ASP A 298 1.85 -16.80 -8.40
C ASP A 298 0.51 -16.25 -7.92
N ALA A 299 0.10 -16.56 -6.68
CA ALA A 299 -1.07 -15.94 -6.06
C ALA A 299 -0.87 -14.44 -5.81
N LEU A 300 0.33 -14.05 -5.38
CA LEU A 300 0.70 -12.63 -5.24
C LEU A 300 0.67 -11.90 -6.59
N ASP A 301 1.22 -12.51 -7.65
CA ASP A 301 1.17 -11.93 -8.99
C ASP A 301 -0.27 -11.82 -9.50
N GLU A 302 -1.13 -12.82 -9.27
CA GLU A 302 -2.55 -12.79 -9.63
C GLU A 302 -3.31 -11.68 -8.91
N VAL A 303 -3.06 -11.49 -7.60
CA VAL A 303 -3.63 -10.38 -6.82
C VAL A 303 -3.13 -9.02 -7.35
N LEU A 304 -1.85 -8.88 -7.64
CA LEU A 304 -1.30 -7.62 -8.15
C LEU A 304 -1.83 -7.27 -9.55
N TRP A 305 -2.21 -8.25 -10.34
CA TRP A 305 -2.91 -8.03 -11.60
C TRP A 305 -4.39 -7.67 -11.40
N ASN A 306 -5.11 -8.39 -10.57
CA ASN A 306 -6.58 -8.35 -10.51
C ASN A 306 -7.11 -7.42 -9.41
N ASP A 307 -6.63 -7.58 -8.19
CA ASP A 307 -7.10 -6.85 -7.00
C ASP A 307 -5.91 -6.18 -6.27
N PRO A 308 -5.12 -5.31 -6.96
CA PRO A 308 -3.95 -4.69 -6.36
C PRO A 308 -4.34 -3.92 -5.09
N PRO A 309 -3.58 -4.04 -3.99
CA PRO A 309 -3.87 -3.38 -2.71
C PRO A 309 -4.19 -1.89 -2.83
N MET A 310 -3.42 -1.20 -3.67
CA MET A 310 -3.68 0.20 -4.05
C MET A 310 -4.29 0.20 -5.46
N ALA A 311 -5.62 0.09 -5.53
CA ALA A 311 -6.32 -0.06 -6.82
C ALA A 311 -6.28 1.20 -7.69
N ASN A 312 -6.40 2.40 -7.08
CA ASN A 312 -6.55 3.67 -7.80
C ASN A 312 -5.75 4.79 -7.10
N TYR A 313 -4.43 4.81 -7.23
CA TYR A 313 -3.69 5.80 -6.46
C TYR A 313 -2.76 6.68 -7.30
N GLY A 314 -2.06 6.24 -8.27
CA GLY A 314 -1.03 6.97 -9.04
C GLY A 314 -1.32 8.45 -9.35
N THR A 315 -1.81 9.22 -8.34
CA THR A 315 -2.29 10.60 -8.45
C THR A 315 -1.23 11.51 -9.06
N ARG A 316 -1.66 12.32 -10.03
CA ARG A 316 -0.87 13.36 -10.69
C ARG A 316 -1.68 14.65 -10.80
N PHE A 317 -1.01 15.78 -10.95
CA PHE A 317 -1.60 17.09 -11.14
C PHE A 317 -0.99 17.73 -12.39
N PRO A 318 -1.79 18.03 -13.44
CA PRO A 318 -1.28 18.73 -14.61
C PRO A 318 -0.67 20.09 -14.23
N ARG A 319 0.54 20.37 -14.71
CA ARG A 319 1.24 21.64 -14.46
C ARG A 319 0.66 22.79 -15.26
N TYR A 320 -0.03 22.48 -16.35
CA TYR A 320 -0.78 23.40 -17.22
C TYR A 320 -1.94 22.65 -17.86
N ASP A 321 -2.87 23.39 -18.43
CA ASP A 321 -4.00 22.81 -19.15
C ASP A 321 -3.50 22.03 -20.38
N CYS A 322 -3.89 20.78 -20.52
CA CYS A 322 -3.47 19.93 -21.64
C CYS A 322 -4.60 19.00 -22.10
N ASP A 323 -4.55 18.63 -23.38
CA ASP A 323 -5.46 17.65 -23.96
C ASP A 323 -4.78 16.30 -24.01
N VAL A 324 -5.42 15.29 -23.44
CA VAL A 324 -4.90 13.92 -23.33
C VAL A 324 -5.99 12.94 -23.72
N ALA A 325 -5.76 12.12 -24.73
CA ALA A 325 -6.75 11.16 -25.26
C ALA A 325 -8.14 11.78 -25.53
N GLY A 326 -8.18 13.02 -26.01
CA GLY A 326 -9.41 13.75 -26.32
C GLY A 326 -10.11 14.39 -25.10
N VAL A 327 -9.52 14.29 -23.91
CA VAL A 327 -10.05 14.89 -22.67
C VAL A 327 -9.20 16.09 -22.26
N ARG A 328 -9.85 17.22 -21.97
CA ARG A 328 -9.18 18.42 -21.43
C ARG A 328 -8.89 18.23 -19.95
N LEU A 329 -7.62 18.09 -19.59
CA LEU A 329 -7.14 18.07 -18.21
C LEU A 329 -6.75 19.50 -17.81
N ARG A 330 -7.33 20.02 -16.72
CA ARG A 330 -7.04 21.37 -16.25
C ARG A 330 -5.87 21.37 -15.28
N LYS A 331 -5.09 22.44 -15.28
CA LYS A 331 -4.00 22.67 -14.34
C LYS A 331 -4.48 22.48 -12.89
N GLY A 332 -3.81 21.62 -12.15
CA GLY A 332 -4.04 21.39 -10.73
C GLY A 332 -5.27 20.56 -10.40
N ASP A 333 -6.00 20.02 -11.39
CA ASP A 333 -7.04 19.03 -11.11
C ASP A 333 -6.42 17.64 -10.96
N PRO A 334 -6.90 16.80 -10.03
CA PRO A 334 -6.28 15.48 -9.82
C PRO A 334 -6.60 14.52 -10.97
N VAL A 335 -5.55 13.83 -11.41
CA VAL A 335 -5.60 12.71 -12.36
C VAL A 335 -5.11 11.47 -11.65
N LEU A 336 -5.99 10.50 -11.44
CA LEU A 336 -5.66 9.22 -10.82
C LEU A 336 -5.39 8.18 -11.89
N ILE A 337 -4.43 7.30 -11.65
CA ILE A 337 -4.23 6.11 -12.46
C ILE A 337 -4.88 4.93 -11.74
N SER A 338 -5.88 4.31 -12.37
CA SER A 338 -6.43 3.06 -11.87
C SER A 338 -5.52 1.91 -12.27
N TYR A 339 -4.72 1.40 -11.33
CA TYR A 339 -3.89 0.22 -11.57
C TYR A 339 -4.77 -1.00 -11.84
N ALA A 340 -5.87 -1.16 -11.08
CA ALA A 340 -6.81 -2.26 -11.27
C ALA A 340 -7.48 -2.22 -12.65
N ALA A 341 -8.01 -1.06 -13.07
CA ALA A 341 -8.63 -0.94 -14.39
C ALA A 341 -7.61 -1.11 -15.52
N ALA A 342 -6.43 -0.50 -15.40
CA ALA A 342 -5.37 -0.58 -16.41
C ALA A 342 -4.89 -2.03 -16.60
N ASN A 343 -4.65 -2.75 -15.52
CA ASN A 343 -4.23 -4.14 -15.56
C ASN A 343 -5.28 -5.06 -16.20
N HIS A 344 -6.57 -4.70 -16.14
CA HIS A 344 -7.70 -5.43 -16.75
C HIS A 344 -8.08 -4.95 -18.15
N GLU A 345 -7.22 -4.19 -18.81
CA GLU A 345 -7.49 -3.81 -20.21
C GLU A 345 -7.51 -5.06 -21.08
N ALA A 346 -8.55 -5.21 -21.92
CA ALA A 346 -8.79 -6.42 -22.73
C ALA A 346 -7.59 -6.79 -23.61
N ALA A 347 -6.82 -5.80 -24.08
CA ALA A 347 -5.60 -6.02 -24.86
C ALA A 347 -4.48 -6.72 -24.07
N LEU A 348 -4.55 -6.73 -22.73
CA LEU A 348 -3.60 -7.38 -21.82
C LEU A 348 -4.12 -8.72 -21.28
N ALA A 349 -5.32 -9.12 -21.68
CA ALA A 349 -5.90 -10.41 -21.26
C ALA A 349 -4.99 -11.56 -21.71
N SER A 350 -4.57 -12.39 -20.78
CA SER A 350 -3.73 -13.55 -21.01
C SER A 350 -4.13 -14.67 -20.06
N ASP A 351 -4.28 -15.88 -20.59
CA ASP A 351 -4.55 -17.08 -19.78
C ASP A 351 -3.30 -17.56 -19.00
N ARG A 352 -2.13 -16.97 -19.30
CA ARG A 352 -0.85 -17.32 -18.67
C ARG A 352 -0.21 -16.05 -18.10
N ARG A 353 -0.53 -15.76 -16.83
CA ARG A 353 0.07 -14.65 -16.07
C ARG A 353 1.18 -15.07 -15.14
N SER A 354 1.39 -16.37 -14.93
CA SER A 354 2.47 -16.89 -14.07
C SER A 354 3.82 -16.29 -14.47
N GLY A 355 4.48 -15.65 -13.52
CA GLY A 355 5.75 -14.94 -13.74
C GLY A 355 5.67 -13.63 -14.54
N ASN A 356 4.48 -13.22 -15.00
CA ASN A 356 4.31 -11.92 -15.67
C ASN A 356 4.09 -10.80 -14.65
N ARG A 357 5.12 -10.02 -14.38
CA ARG A 357 5.15 -8.91 -13.42
C ARG A 357 5.02 -7.52 -14.07
N ALA A 358 4.47 -7.45 -15.29
CA ALA A 358 4.29 -6.18 -16.00
C ALA A 358 3.08 -5.36 -15.56
N HIS A 359 2.38 -5.76 -14.49
CA HIS A 359 1.26 -5.00 -13.92
C HIS A 359 1.71 -3.64 -13.35
N LEU A 360 0.77 -2.69 -13.24
CA LEU A 360 1.03 -1.35 -12.70
C LEU A 360 0.88 -1.24 -11.16
N ALA A 361 0.67 -2.34 -10.44
CA ALA A 361 0.42 -2.30 -8.99
C ALA A 361 1.52 -1.58 -8.18
N TRP A 362 2.77 -1.67 -8.63
CA TRP A 362 3.91 -0.94 -8.04
C TRP A 362 4.12 0.44 -8.64
N SER A 363 3.18 0.97 -9.44
CA SER A 363 3.32 2.21 -10.20
C SER A 363 4.44 2.13 -11.25
N ALA A 364 4.78 3.28 -11.86
CA ALA A 364 5.87 3.40 -12.83
C ALA A 364 6.54 4.77 -12.76
N GLY A 365 7.67 4.92 -13.47
CA GLY A 365 8.43 6.17 -13.54
C GLY A 365 9.14 6.49 -12.22
N ALA A 366 9.38 7.77 -11.96
CA ALA A 366 10.15 8.24 -10.81
C ALA A 366 9.55 7.80 -9.47
N HIS A 367 8.23 7.69 -9.38
CA HIS A 367 7.49 7.29 -8.18
C HIS A 367 7.11 5.81 -8.14
N ARG A 368 7.78 4.94 -8.90
CA ARG A 368 7.62 3.48 -8.73
C ARG A 368 7.96 3.09 -7.29
N CYS A 369 7.25 2.12 -6.72
CA CYS A 369 7.47 1.66 -5.35
C CYS A 369 8.94 1.24 -5.12
N PRO A 370 9.64 1.75 -4.09
CA PRO A 370 11.01 1.34 -3.78
C PRO A 370 11.08 0.04 -3.01
N ALA A 371 9.96 -0.35 -2.39
CA ALA A 371 9.89 -1.47 -1.47
C ALA A 371 9.25 -2.72 -2.10
N GLU A 372 9.19 -2.81 -3.43
CA GLU A 372 8.61 -3.98 -4.12
C GLU A 372 9.23 -5.31 -3.68
N ARG A 373 10.57 -5.37 -3.59
CA ARG A 373 11.29 -6.58 -3.20
C ARG A 373 11.03 -6.98 -1.75
N PRO A 374 11.26 -6.11 -0.75
CA PRO A 374 10.98 -6.47 0.64
C PRO A 374 9.49 -6.76 0.89
N ALA A 375 8.55 -6.05 0.24
CA ALA A 375 7.12 -6.31 0.37
C ALA A 375 6.76 -7.73 -0.11
N ARG A 376 7.29 -8.16 -1.26
CA ARG A 376 7.05 -9.54 -1.73
C ARG A 376 7.62 -10.59 -0.79
N VAL A 377 8.80 -10.37 -0.22
CA VAL A 377 9.38 -11.28 0.79
C VAL A 377 8.49 -11.36 2.03
N ILE A 378 8.01 -10.23 2.52
CA ILE A 378 7.12 -10.19 3.70
C ILE A 378 5.83 -10.96 3.43
N ALA A 379 5.16 -10.66 2.31
CA ALA A 379 3.90 -11.31 1.97
C ALA A 379 4.06 -12.82 1.73
N SER A 380 5.05 -13.24 0.91
CA SER A 380 5.23 -14.66 0.58
C SER A 380 5.55 -15.48 1.82
N VAL A 381 6.52 -15.04 2.62
CA VAL A 381 6.93 -15.76 3.84
C VAL A 381 5.80 -15.83 4.86
N ALA A 382 5.06 -14.73 5.06
CA ALA A 382 3.93 -14.73 5.99
C ALA A 382 2.83 -15.70 5.55
N ILE A 383 2.49 -15.72 4.26
CA ILE A 383 1.45 -16.60 3.71
C ILE A 383 1.90 -18.06 3.77
N GLU A 384 3.12 -18.36 3.29
CA GLU A 384 3.67 -19.71 3.30
C GLU A 384 3.68 -20.29 4.71
N ARG A 385 4.16 -19.52 5.70
CA ARG A 385 4.22 -19.99 7.08
C ARG A 385 2.84 -20.25 7.68
N LEU A 386 1.84 -19.41 7.35
CA LEU A 386 0.46 -19.60 7.81
C LEU A 386 -0.15 -20.88 7.23
N LEU A 387 0.02 -21.10 5.92
CA LEU A 387 -0.49 -22.29 5.24
C LEU A 387 0.23 -23.59 5.69
N ASP A 388 1.54 -23.55 5.91
CA ASP A 388 2.32 -24.68 6.42
C ASP A 388 1.87 -25.10 7.83
N ARG A 389 1.59 -24.11 8.69
CA ARG A 389 1.17 -24.37 10.07
C ARG A 389 -0.30 -24.78 10.17
N LEU A 390 -1.14 -24.32 9.27
CA LEU A 390 -2.59 -24.56 9.26
C LEU A 390 -3.04 -25.08 7.89
N PRO A 391 -2.58 -26.28 7.48
CA PRO A 391 -2.82 -26.78 6.11
C PRO A 391 -4.31 -27.04 5.80
N ASP A 392 -5.12 -27.31 6.81
CA ASP A 392 -6.56 -27.54 6.68
C ASP A 392 -7.40 -26.27 6.96
N MET A 393 -6.78 -25.09 6.82
CA MET A 393 -7.47 -23.83 7.01
C MET A 393 -8.44 -23.56 5.88
N GLU A 394 -9.66 -23.12 6.22
CA GLU A 394 -10.69 -22.74 5.27
C GLU A 394 -11.38 -21.43 5.68
N LEU A 395 -12.05 -20.77 4.73
CA LEU A 395 -12.87 -19.60 5.05
C LEU A 395 -14.01 -20.00 6.00
N ALA A 396 -14.22 -19.25 7.06
CA ALA A 396 -15.34 -19.48 7.99
C ALA A 396 -16.71 -19.06 7.39
N VAL A 397 -16.69 -18.26 6.31
CA VAL A 397 -17.86 -17.82 5.55
C VAL A 397 -17.59 -17.99 4.05
N PRO A 398 -18.62 -18.19 3.22
CA PRO A 398 -18.46 -18.20 1.76
C PRO A 398 -17.76 -16.94 1.24
N ALA A 399 -16.88 -17.06 0.25
CA ALA A 399 -16.09 -15.95 -0.29
C ALA A 399 -16.96 -14.77 -0.77
N GLU A 400 -18.16 -15.03 -1.28
CA GLU A 400 -19.12 -14.04 -1.74
C GLU A 400 -19.74 -13.21 -0.60
N ARG A 401 -19.62 -13.68 0.63
CA ARG A 401 -20.06 -12.96 1.83
C ARG A 401 -18.97 -12.09 2.46
N LEU A 402 -17.74 -12.23 2.01
CA LEU A 402 -16.67 -11.34 2.43
C LEU A 402 -16.96 -9.92 1.93
N THR A 403 -16.82 -8.95 2.82
CA THR A 403 -17.09 -7.54 2.52
C THR A 403 -15.80 -6.79 2.28
N TRP A 404 -15.87 -5.82 1.36
CA TRP A 404 -14.75 -4.94 1.04
C TRP A 404 -14.91 -3.58 1.73
N ARG A 405 -13.80 -3.01 2.20
CA ARG A 405 -13.81 -1.64 2.72
C ARG A 405 -14.21 -0.67 1.61
N THR A 406 -15.04 0.29 1.95
CA THR A 406 -15.44 1.36 1.03
C THR A 406 -14.34 2.40 0.90
N GLY A 407 -14.16 2.94 -0.29
CA GLY A 407 -13.19 4.02 -0.57
C GLY A 407 -12.64 3.95 -1.99
N PRO A 408 -12.08 5.06 -2.49
CA PRO A 408 -11.66 5.15 -3.88
C PRO A 408 -10.29 4.53 -4.16
N PHE A 409 -9.42 4.37 -3.14
CA PHE A 409 -8.00 4.10 -3.37
C PHE A 409 -7.60 2.64 -3.25
N SER A 410 -8.03 1.97 -2.17
CA SER A 410 -7.56 0.64 -1.80
C SER A 410 -8.56 -0.44 -2.17
N ARG A 411 -8.07 -1.64 -2.53
CA ARG A 411 -8.83 -2.87 -2.61
C ARG A 411 -8.52 -3.71 -1.37
N ALA A 412 -9.35 -3.59 -0.36
CA ALA A 412 -9.09 -4.08 0.99
C ALA A 412 -10.30 -4.80 1.57
N LEU A 413 -10.11 -6.01 2.08
CA LEU A 413 -11.14 -6.74 2.82
C LEU A 413 -11.45 -6.04 4.15
N ALA A 414 -12.71 -6.07 4.57
CA ALA A 414 -13.11 -5.60 5.88
C ALA A 414 -12.81 -6.65 6.96
N THR A 415 -12.99 -7.94 6.65
CA THR A 415 -12.71 -9.08 7.52
C THR A 415 -12.28 -10.28 6.68
N LEU A 416 -11.49 -11.19 7.29
CA LEU A 416 -11.10 -12.47 6.70
C LEU A 416 -11.16 -13.58 7.78
N PRO A 417 -12.37 -13.99 8.19
CA PRO A 417 -12.54 -15.03 9.19
C PRO A 417 -12.24 -16.41 8.61
N VAL A 418 -11.45 -17.19 9.34
CA VAL A 418 -11.05 -18.55 8.97
C VAL A 418 -11.32 -19.54 10.10
N ARG A 419 -11.43 -20.82 9.75
CA ARG A 419 -11.49 -21.95 10.69
C ARG A 419 -10.48 -23.01 10.27
N PHE A 420 -10.02 -23.76 11.25
CA PHE A 420 -9.02 -24.83 11.10
C PHE A 420 -9.11 -25.80 12.28
N PRO A 421 -8.56 -27.02 12.17
CA PRO A 421 -8.44 -27.92 13.32
C PRO A 421 -7.62 -27.27 14.44
N ALA A 422 -8.21 -27.17 15.65
CA ALA A 422 -7.53 -26.60 16.80
C ALA A 422 -6.26 -27.41 17.12
N GLN A 423 -5.13 -26.72 17.22
CA GLN A 423 -3.85 -27.35 17.56
C GLN A 423 -3.63 -27.30 19.08
N ALA A 424 -3.15 -28.42 19.63
CA ALA A 424 -2.73 -28.42 21.02
C ALA A 424 -1.55 -27.45 21.21
N THR A 425 -1.65 -26.55 22.17
CA THR A 425 -0.52 -25.69 22.54
C THR A 425 0.64 -26.55 22.99
N SER A 426 1.71 -26.59 22.19
CA SER A 426 2.96 -27.20 22.60
C SER A 426 3.53 -26.39 23.75
N ARG A 427 3.21 -26.79 24.99
CA ARG A 427 3.90 -26.29 26.17
C ARG A 427 5.31 -26.86 26.22
N THR A 428 6.18 -26.39 25.34
CA THR A 428 7.63 -26.48 25.57
C THR A 428 7.98 -25.37 26.56
N GLY A 429 7.60 -25.57 27.82
CA GLY A 429 8.27 -24.88 28.90
C GLY A 429 9.76 -25.28 28.85
N PRO A 430 10.69 -24.37 29.15
CA PRO A 430 12.10 -24.74 29.25
C PRO A 430 12.22 -25.82 30.33
N SER A 431 12.56 -27.06 29.91
CA SER A 431 13.02 -28.08 30.80
C SER A 431 14.26 -27.53 31.47
N ALA A 432 14.21 -27.41 32.80
CA ALA A 432 15.38 -27.12 33.62
C ALA A 432 16.33 -28.32 33.56
N ALA A 433 17.06 -28.44 32.46
CA ALA A 433 18.21 -29.31 32.34
C ALA A 433 19.44 -28.47 32.61
N SER A 434 20.11 -28.82 33.71
CA SER A 434 21.40 -28.34 34.20
C SER A 434 22.39 -28.10 33.04
N VAL A 435 22.75 -26.86 32.80
CA VAL A 435 23.90 -26.51 31.95
C VAL A 435 25.12 -26.42 32.86
N SER A 436 25.99 -27.42 32.75
CA SER A 436 27.35 -27.36 33.27
C SER A 436 28.17 -26.37 32.41
N GLU A 437 28.89 -25.49 33.13
CA GLU A 437 29.90 -24.58 32.56
C GLU A 437 30.91 -25.34 31.71
N SER A 438 31.12 -24.89 30.47
CA SER A 438 32.42 -24.58 29.87
C SER A 438 32.32 -24.54 28.35
N THR A 439 32.46 -23.35 27.77
CA THR A 439 33.39 -23.14 26.63
C THR A 439 33.40 -21.66 26.28
N ARG A 440 34.58 -21.07 26.41
CA ARG A 440 34.92 -19.74 25.83
C ARG A 440 34.86 -19.90 24.32
N PHE A 441 34.11 -19.01 23.65
CA PHE A 441 34.27 -18.78 22.22
C PHE A 441 34.72 -17.36 21.94
N ASP A 442 35.66 -17.29 21.04
CA ASP A 442 36.42 -16.17 20.55
C ASP A 442 35.52 -15.17 19.80
N GLU A 443 35.67 -13.88 20.11
CA GLU A 443 35.04 -12.78 19.40
C GLU A 443 35.81 -12.53 18.10
N THR A 444 35.26 -12.94 16.94
CA THR A 444 35.51 -12.27 15.64
C THR A 444 34.61 -12.84 14.56
N SER A 445 33.43 -12.30 14.38
CA SER A 445 32.72 -12.20 13.07
C SER A 445 31.48 -11.30 13.25
N GLY A 446 31.49 -10.13 12.61
CA GLY A 446 30.39 -9.18 12.60
C GLY A 446 29.20 -9.71 11.76
N GLY A 447 28.36 -10.51 12.37
CA GLY A 447 27.03 -10.84 11.83
C GLY A 447 26.01 -9.86 12.37
N SER A 448 25.14 -9.33 11.51
CA SER A 448 24.06 -8.44 11.93
C SER A 448 23.13 -9.20 12.88
N GLN A 449 23.14 -8.84 14.16
CA GLN A 449 22.27 -9.43 15.16
C GLN A 449 20.84 -8.84 15.01
N TRP A 450 19.94 -9.64 14.47
CA TRP A 450 18.52 -9.32 14.47
C TRP A 450 17.92 -9.63 15.84
N ASN A 451 17.06 -8.71 16.33
CA ASN A 451 16.46 -8.84 17.65
C ASN A 451 15.40 -9.98 17.72
N PRO A 452 15.17 -10.59 18.89
CA PRO A 452 14.11 -11.58 19.06
C PRO A 452 12.72 -10.97 18.88
N VAL A 453 11.76 -11.78 18.42
CA VAL A 453 10.36 -11.39 18.30
C VAL A 453 9.74 -11.26 19.69
N PRO A 454 8.96 -10.22 19.99
CA PRO A 454 8.29 -10.08 21.27
C PRO A 454 7.18 -11.13 21.46
N SER A 455 6.98 -11.58 22.69
CA SER A 455 5.87 -12.47 23.04
C SER A 455 4.58 -11.66 23.23
N PHE A 456 3.51 -12.07 22.56
CA PHE A 456 2.19 -11.45 22.70
C PHE A 456 1.33 -12.17 23.73
N SER A 457 0.78 -11.41 24.67
CA SER A 457 -0.33 -11.88 25.50
C SER A 457 -1.61 -11.41 24.81
N THR A 458 -2.50 -12.33 24.47
CA THR A 458 -3.79 -12.03 23.85
C THR A 458 -4.61 -11.15 24.80
N PRO A 459 -5.08 -9.97 24.39
CA PRO A 459 -6.11 -9.28 25.15
C PRO A 459 -7.40 -10.14 25.13
N PRO A 460 -8.18 -10.16 26.20
CA PRO A 460 -9.45 -10.87 26.22
C PRO A 460 -10.34 -10.32 25.10
N ALA A 461 -11.00 -11.22 24.38
CA ALA A 461 -11.93 -10.89 23.31
C ALA A 461 -12.96 -9.87 23.83
N ALA A 462 -12.86 -8.64 23.35
CA ALA A 462 -13.87 -7.63 23.60
C ALA A 462 -15.14 -8.04 22.84
N THR A 463 -16.18 -8.41 23.56
CA THR A 463 -17.52 -8.56 23.03
C THR A 463 -17.93 -7.24 22.36
N SER A 464 -17.91 -7.21 21.04
CA SER A 464 -18.29 -6.04 20.26
C SER A 464 -19.80 -5.79 20.43
N PRO A 465 -20.23 -4.62 20.92
CA PRO A 465 -21.59 -4.19 20.73
C PRO A 465 -21.80 -3.83 19.26
N GLU A 466 -22.87 -4.28 18.67
CA GLU A 466 -23.34 -3.86 17.34
C GLU A 466 -23.36 -2.32 17.26
N ARG A 467 -22.40 -1.75 16.55
CA ARG A 467 -22.32 -0.29 16.32
C ARG A 467 -22.97 0.04 14.99
N GLN A 468 -23.93 0.93 15.05
CA GLN A 468 -24.64 1.48 13.91
C GLN A 468 -23.71 2.26 12.94
N PRO A 469 -24.02 2.30 11.62
CA PRO A 469 -23.16 2.92 10.59
C PRO A 469 -22.86 4.42 10.76
N GLU A 470 -23.68 5.14 11.49
CA GLU A 470 -23.49 6.58 11.74
C GLU A 470 -22.25 6.92 12.59
N SER A 471 -21.78 5.99 13.42
CA SER A 471 -20.61 6.22 14.27
C SER A 471 -19.28 6.25 13.49
N GLN A 472 -19.18 5.53 12.38
CA GLN A 472 -17.96 5.49 11.54
C GLN A 472 -17.72 6.79 10.77
N GLN A 473 -18.78 7.47 10.31
CA GLN A 473 -18.65 8.77 9.64
C GLN A 473 -18.24 9.89 10.61
N ALA A 474 -18.75 9.87 11.83
CA ALA A 474 -18.37 10.84 12.86
C ALA A 474 -16.93 10.64 13.35
N ALA A 475 -16.48 9.39 13.48
CA ALA A 475 -15.10 9.05 13.85
C ALA A 475 -14.10 9.44 12.74
N ARG A 476 -14.43 9.22 11.46
CA ARG A 476 -13.64 9.70 10.31
C ARG A 476 -13.49 11.22 10.31
N ARG A 477 -14.54 11.97 10.63
CA ARG A 477 -14.48 13.45 10.72
C ARG A 477 -13.52 13.94 11.81
N ARG A 478 -13.46 13.27 12.96
CA ARG A 478 -12.57 13.65 14.08
C ARG A 478 -11.10 13.37 13.79
N LEU A 479 -10.76 12.25 13.14
CA LEU A 479 -9.39 11.97 12.70
C LEU A 479 -8.87 13.03 11.73
N LEU A 480 -9.75 13.52 10.87
CA LEU A 480 -9.41 14.53 9.85
C LEU A 480 -9.18 15.90 10.46
N SER A 481 -9.99 16.31 11.45
CA SER A 481 -9.79 17.60 12.17
C SER A 481 -8.47 17.61 12.94
N PHE A 482 -8.07 16.46 13.46
CA PHE A 482 -6.83 16.30 14.20
C PHE A 482 -5.58 16.37 13.29
N LEU A 483 -5.56 15.66 12.17
CA LEU A 483 -4.48 15.76 11.17
C LEU A 483 -4.31 17.17 10.64
N THR A 484 -5.39 17.98 10.63
CA THR A 484 -5.37 19.40 10.24
C THR A 484 -4.84 20.33 11.31
N ALA A 485 -5.11 20.11 12.58
CA ALA A 485 -4.56 20.90 13.68
C ALA A 485 -3.04 20.73 13.76
N TRP A 486 -2.55 19.50 13.65
CA TRP A 486 -1.12 19.19 13.59
C TRP A 486 -0.41 19.83 12.39
N TRP A 487 -1.08 19.87 11.22
CA TRP A 487 -0.51 20.48 10.01
C TRP A 487 -0.36 22.01 10.09
N ARG A 488 -1.16 22.68 10.92
CA ARG A 488 -1.09 24.13 11.12
C ARG A 488 -0.04 24.57 12.16
N GLY A 489 0.67 23.63 12.79
CA GLY A 489 1.70 23.93 13.78
C GLY A 489 1.13 24.54 15.07
N GLN A 490 -0.12 24.22 15.42
CA GLN A 490 -0.77 24.65 16.68
C GLN A 490 -0.86 23.52 17.66
#